data_5b00442c95271ca7c384a6fbe0145d66
#
_entry.id   5b00442c95271ca7c384a6fbe0145d66
#
_cell.length_a   1.000
_cell.length_b   1.000
_cell.length_c   1.000
_cell.angle_alpha   90.00
_cell.angle_beta   90.00
_cell.angle_gamma   90.00
#
_symmetry.space_group_name_H-M   'P 1'
#
loop_
_entity.id
_entity.type
_entity.pdbx_description
1 polymer ?
#
loop_
_entity_poly.entity_id
_entity_poly.type
_entity_poly.pdbx_seq_one_letter_code
_entity_poly.pdbx_strand_id
1 'polypeptide(L)'
;ALAGSVDGPDEYQIDRFIASQTIMMSLEGIPAFYVQSFLAAENDEDSAAKTGQNRSLNRTQWHAGHIDEQLAISDSPMAQVFFELRRRLAIRTRQKAFHPDATQFTLHIKPGMFGFWRQSLDRRQSLFVVTNITHENKRLSLRDMNLFADVRWIDLLSGVTVNPEDEELELVPYQTVWISNEEN
;
A
#
# COMPACT_ATOMS: atom_id res chain seq x y z
N ALA A 1 -10.98 -7.60 7.87
CA ALA A 1 -9.91 -6.86 7.19
C ALA A 1 -10.02 -6.97 5.68
N LEU A 2 -10.02 -8.17 5.10
CA LEU A 2 -10.31 -8.35 3.67
C LEU A 2 -11.80 -8.09 3.42
N ALA A 3 -12.09 -7.02 2.71
CA ALA A 3 -13.44 -6.69 2.29
C ALA A 3 -13.52 -6.73 0.77
N GLY A 4 -14.57 -7.32 0.24
CA GLY A 4 -14.89 -7.25 -1.18
C GLY A 4 -15.34 -5.84 -1.61
N SER A 5 -15.98 -5.77 -2.76
CA SER A 5 -16.72 -4.60 -3.19
C SER A 5 -18.11 -4.53 -2.51
N VAL A 6 -18.91 -3.52 -2.85
CA VAL A 6 -20.32 -3.42 -2.41
C VAL A 6 -21.12 -4.66 -2.83
N ASP A 7 -20.74 -5.27 -3.94
CA ASP A 7 -21.38 -6.47 -4.50
C ASP A 7 -20.82 -7.79 -3.95
N GLY A 8 -19.87 -7.74 -3.02
CA GLY A 8 -19.23 -8.89 -2.41
C GLY A 8 -17.74 -9.08 -2.79
N PRO A 9 -17.16 -10.24 -2.47
CA PRO A 9 -15.78 -10.56 -2.83
C PRO A 9 -15.57 -10.58 -4.35
N ASP A 10 -14.42 -10.07 -4.78
CA ASP A 10 -14.00 -10.05 -6.19
C ASP A 10 -12.53 -10.47 -6.32
N GLU A 11 -12.04 -10.56 -7.56
CA GLU A 11 -10.65 -10.94 -7.86
C GLU A 11 -9.60 -9.94 -7.35
N TYR A 12 -9.99 -8.69 -7.06
CA TYR A 12 -9.09 -7.62 -6.58
C TYR A 12 -9.07 -7.46 -5.06
N GLN A 13 -9.69 -8.35 -4.31
CA GLN A 13 -9.82 -8.23 -2.87
C GLN A 13 -8.48 -8.01 -2.16
N ILE A 14 -7.47 -8.83 -2.50
CA ILE A 14 -6.13 -8.74 -1.91
C ILE A 14 -5.41 -7.49 -2.37
N ASP A 15 -5.41 -7.19 -3.65
CA ASP A 15 -4.71 -6.02 -4.21
C ASP A 15 -5.28 -4.73 -3.64
N ARG A 16 -6.62 -4.62 -3.57
CA ARG A 16 -7.31 -3.49 -2.95
C ARG A 16 -6.93 -3.32 -1.48
N PHE A 17 -6.85 -4.43 -0.75
CA PHE A 17 -6.46 -4.41 0.65
C PHE A 17 -5.00 -3.96 0.81
N ILE A 18 -4.07 -4.53 0.04
CA ILE A 18 -2.66 -4.14 0.04
C ILE A 18 -2.50 -2.67 -0.35
N ALA A 19 -3.23 -2.19 -1.36
CA ALA A 19 -3.23 -0.78 -1.75
C ALA A 19 -3.65 0.13 -0.58
N SER A 20 -4.74 -0.20 0.11
CA SER A 20 -5.23 0.57 1.26
C SER A 20 -4.21 0.64 2.40
N GLN A 21 -3.57 -0.49 2.73
CA GLN A 21 -2.54 -0.56 3.75
C GLN A 21 -1.26 0.19 3.31
N THR A 22 -0.96 0.17 2.01
CA THR A 22 0.19 0.90 1.46
C THR A 22 -0.03 2.41 1.51
N ILE A 23 -1.22 2.89 1.17
CA ILE A 23 -1.60 4.29 1.37
C ILE A 23 -1.39 4.67 2.83
N MET A 24 -1.99 3.92 3.77
CA MET A 24 -1.91 4.19 5.20
C MET A 24 -0.47 4.26 5.70
N MET A 25 0.37 3.28 5.33
CA MET A 25 1.77 3.28 5.77
C MET A 25 2.64 4.36 5.13
N SER A 26 2.19 4.96 4.03
CA SER A 26 2.94 6.00 3.31
C SER A 26 2.61 7.42 3.76
N LEU A 27 1.49 7.61 4.46
CA LEU A 27 1.07 8.92 4.98
C LEU A 27 2.04 9.46 6.04
N GLU A 28 1.94 10.75 6.29
CA GLU A 28 2.63 11.45 7.38
C GLU A 28 2.32 10.81 8.73
N GLY A 29 3.32 10.79 9.63
CA GLY A 29 3.21 10.22 10.95
C GLY A 29 3.76 8.80 11.06
N ILE A 30 3.38 8.11 12.14
CA ILE A 30 3.82 6.75 12.46
C ILE A 30 2.70 5.77 12.11
N PRO A 31 2.91 4.86 11.16
CA PRO A 31 1.88 3.89 10.79
C PRO A 31 1.67 2.88 11.92
N ALA A 32 0.41 2.62 12.24
CA ALA A 32 0.01 1.59 13.19
C ALA A 32 -0.78 0.49 12.48
N PHE A 33 -0.34 -0.74 12.64
CA PHE A 33 -1.00 -1.90 12.05
C PHE A 33 -1.73 -2.69 13.14
N TYR A 34 -2.99 -2.98 12.87
CA TYR A 34 -3.71 -3.95 13.66
C TYR A 34 -3.31 -5.37 13.21
N VAL A 35 -3.01 -6.25 14.18
CA VAL A 35 -2.53 -7.61 13.88
C VAL A 35 -3.47 -8.39 12.95
N GLN A 36 -4.78 -8.24 13.11
CA GLN A 36 -5.75 -8.90 12.24
C GLN A 36 -5.65 -8.44 10.78
N SER A 37 -5.30 -7.16 10.55
CA SER A 37 -5.04 -6.63 9.21
C SER A 37 -3.78 -7.26 8.62
N PHE A 38 -2.74 -7.44 9.43
CA PHE A 38 -1.50 -8.08 8.99
C PHE A 38 -1.69 -9.55 8.60
N LEU A 39 -2.62 -10.24 9.27
CA LEU A 39 -2.97 -11.64 9.03
C LEU A 39 -4.13 -11.79 8.02
N ALA A 40 -4.53 -10.73 7.35
CA ALA A 40 -5.64 -10.73 6.40
C ALA A 40 -6.94 -11.32 6.98
N ALA A 41 -7.19 -11.10 8.28
CA ALA A 41 -8.35 -11.69 8.94
C ALA A 41 -9.66 -11.21 8.30
N GLU A 42 -10.56 -12.13 8.08
CA GLU A 42 -11.95 -11.83 7.74
C GLU A 42 -12.75 -11.40 8.98
N ASN A 43 -13.93 -10.89 8.77
CA ASN A 43 -14.85 -10.59 9.85
C ASN A 43 -15.37 -11.89 10.48
N ASP A 44 -15.34 -11.97 11.80
CA ASP A 44 -15.88 -13.09 12.58
C ASP A 44 -17.35 -12.81 12.91
N GLU A 45 -18.22 -13.03 11.93
CA GLU A 45 -19.67 -12.81 12.06
C GLU A 45 -20.30 -13.76 13.09
N ASP A 46 -19.80 -14.99 13.17
CA ASP A 46 -20.26 -15.98 14.13
C ASP A 46 -19.99 -15.55 15.58
N SER A 47 -18.80 -15.04 15.86
CA SER A 47 -18.47 -14.50 17.19
C SER A 47 -19.30 -13.26 17.52
N ALA A 48 -19.56 -12.41 16.55
CA ALA A 48 -20.41 -11.24 16.76
C ALA A 48 -21.85 -11.66 17.06
N ALA A 49 -22.40 -12.62 16.34
CA ALA A 49 -23.72 -13.18 16.57
C ALA A 49 -23.86 -13.85 17.94
N LYS A 50 -22.85 -14.64 18.34
CA LYS A 50 -22.84 -15.33 19.65
C LYS A 50 -22.72 -14.38 20.84
N THR A 51 -21.94 -13.33 20.70
CA THR A 51 -21.66 -12.39 21.81
C THR A 51 -22.61 -11.18 21.84
N GLY A 52 -23.35 -10.93 20.76
CA GLY A 52 -24.16 -9.72 20.57
C GLY A 52 -23.36 -8.43 20.53
N GLN A 53 -22.03 -8.51 20.32
CA GLN A 53 -21.12 -7.37 20.37
C GLN A 53 -20.42 -7.17 19.03
N ASN A 54 -20.68 -6.03 18.37
CA ASN A 54 -20.04 -5.68 17.09
C ASN A 54 -18.50 -5.70 17.14
N ARG A 55 -17.89 -5.42 18.29
CA ARG A 55 -16.44 -5.48 18.47
C ARG A 55 -15.86 -6.88 18.26
N SER A 56 -16.67 -7.94 18.35
CA SER A 56 -16.23 -9.32 18.14
C SER A 56 -15.92 -9.61 16.66
N LEU A 57 -16.49 -8.85 15.73
CA LEU A 57 -16.20 -8.98 14.30
C LEU A 57 -14.71 -8.92 13.95
N ASN A 58 -13.93 -8.12 14.67
CA ASN A 58 -12.51 -7.88 14.38
C ASN A 58 -11.57 -8.56 15.38
N ARG A 59 -12.02 -9.56 16.13
CA ARG A 59 -11.25 -10.17 17.21
C ARG A 59 -11.12 -11.68 17.07
N THR A 60 -10.88 -12.13 15.85
CA THR A 60 -10.57 -13.54 15.59
C THR A 60 -9.45 -14.01 16.50
N GLN A 61 -9.69 -15.13 17.20
CA GLN A 61 -8.68 -15.78 18.03
C GLN A 61 -7.90 -16.77 17.17
N TRP A 62 -6.61 -16.52 17.04
CA TRP A 62 -5.72 -17.34 16.24
C TRP A 62 -5.02 -18.40 17.07
N HIS A 63 -4.92 -19.61 16.54
CA HIS A 63 -4.00 -20.64 17.02
C HIS A 63 -2.67 -20.50 16.25
N ALA A 64 -1.53 -20.51 16.95
CA ALA A 64 -0.22 -20.35 16.32
C ALA A 64 0.03 -21.35 15.20
N GLY A 65 -0.31 -22.62 15.41
CA GLY A 65 -0.18 -23.66 14.39
C GLY A 65 -0.97 -23.35 13.10
N HIS A 66 -2.17 -22.78 13.23
CA HIS A 66 -2.95 -22.38 12.05
C HIS A 66 -2.31 -21.20 11.30
N ILE A 67 -1.74 -20.24 12.03
CA ILE A 67 -0.99 -19.13 11.38
C ILE A 67 0.20 -19.70 10.62
N ASP A 68 0.99 -20.59 11.23
CA ASP A 68 2.15 -21.22 10.60
C ASP A 68 1.76 -22.01 9.34
N GLU A 69 0.67 -22.76 9.40
CA GLU A 69 0.13 -23.51 8.26
C GLU A 69 -0.28 -22.55 7.13
N GLN A 70 -1.02 -21.49 7.43
CA GLN A 70 -1.48 -20.52 6.42
C GLN A 70 -0.32 -19.75 5.79
N LEU A 71 0.68 -19.37 6.58
CA LEU A 71 1.87 -18.68 6.08
C LEU A 71 2.77 -19.59 5.23
N ALA A 72 2.70 -20.91 5.40
CA ALA A 72 3.42 -21.88 4.56
C ALA A 72 2.77 -22.09 3.18
N ILE A 73 1.51 -21.71 3.01
CA ILE A 73 0.78 -21.80 1.73
C ILE A 73 0.91 -20.47 1.01
N SER A 74 1.75 -20.41 -0.03
CA SER A 74 2.06 -19.17 -0.76
C SER A 74 0.84 -18.44 -1.30
N ASP A 75 -0.18 -19.18 -1.72
CA ASP A 75 -1.40 -18.64 -2.34
C ASP A 75 -2.50 -18.34 -1.32
N SER A 76 -2.26 -18.57 -0.03
CA SER A 76 -3.22 -18.17 0.99
C SER A 76 -3.32 -16.64 1.08
N PRO A 77 -4.51 -16.07 1.29
CA PRO A 77 -4.66 -14.62 1.51
C PRO A 77 -3.78 -14.10 2.64
N MET A 78 -3.61 -14.89 3.71
CA MET A 78 -2.75 -14.55 4.84
C MET A 78 -1.29 -14.41 4.41
N ALA A 79 -0.74 -15.39 3.67
CA ALA A 79 0.66 -15.34 3.22
C ALA A 79 0.89 -14.18 2.25
N GLN A 80 0.01 -14.01 1.26
CA GLN A 80 0.13 -12.93 0.28
C GLN A 80 0.14 -11.56 0.95
N VAL A 81 -0.80 -11.28 1.84
CA VAL A 81 -0.88 -10.00 2.55
C VAL A 81 0.29 -9.83 3.51
N PHE A 82 0.59 -10.83 4.33
CA PHE A 82 1.64 -10.76 5.35
C PHE A 82 3.01 -10.47 4.73
N PHE A 83 3.42 -11.26 3.75
CA PHE A 83 4.74 -11.11 3.16
C PHE A 83 4.86 -9.83 2.34
N GLU A 84 3.80 -9.42 1.63
CA GLU A 84 3.83 -8.19 0.86
C GLU A 84 3.87 -6.94 1.77
N LEU A 85 3.06 -6.88 2.82
CA LEU A 85 3.12 -5.78 3.78
C LEU A 85 4.48 -5.72 4.50
N ARG A 86 5.03 -6.88 4.88
CA ARG A 86 6.37 -6.96 5.48
C ARG A 86 7.44 -6.45 4.53
N ARG A 87 7.38 -6.82 3.24
CA ARG A 87 8.30 -6.34 2.20
C ARG A 87 8.23 -4.82 2.07
N ARG A 88 7.02 -4.26 1.95
CA ARG A 88 6.82 -2.80 1.85
C ARG A 88 7.30 -2.06 3.08
N LEU A 89 7.05 -2.58 4.27
CA LEU A 89 7.57 -2.01 5.51
C LEU A 89 9.10 -2.01 5.54
N ALA A 90 9.76 -3.08 5.10
CA ALA A 90 11.20 -3.14 5.03
C ALA A 90 11.78 -2.11 4.05
N ILE A 91 11.12 -1.84 2.94
CA ILE A 91 11.48 -0.75 2.02
C ILE A 91 11.27 0.61 2.71
N ARG A 92 10.06 0.82 3.27
CA ARG A 92 9.67 2.06 3.93
C ARG A 92 10.67 2.52 5.00
N THR A 93 11.11 1.60 5.86
CA THR A 93 11.99 1.92 6.99
C THR A 93 13.36 2.45 6.58
N ARG A 94 13.74 2.28 5.32
CA ARG A 94 14.98 2.80 4.76
C ARG A 94 14.83 4.20 4.14
N GLN A 95 13.58 4.68 3.97
CA GLN A 95 13.30 5.93 3.27
C GLN A 95 13.24 7.10 4.25
N LYS A 96 14.15 8.08 4.08
CA LYS A 96 14.16 9.32 4.87
C LYS A 96 12.89 10.15 4.64
N ALA A 97 12.31 10.10 3.45
CA ALA A 97 11.07 10.78 3.12
C ALA A 97 9.85 10.24 3.90
N PHE A 98 9.93 9.02 4.46
CA PHE A 98 8.90 8.48 5.33
C PHE A 98 9.15 8.73 6.83
N HIS A 99 10.09 9.60 7.19
CA HIS A 99 10.21 10.07 8.57
C HIS A 99 8.88 10.68 9.04
N PRO A 100 8.44 10.47 10.29
CA PRO A 100 7.15 10.98 10.78
C PRO A 100 6.95 12.49 10.56
N ASP A 101 8.01 13.27 10.74
CA ASP A 101 8.00 14.73 10.60
C ASP A 101 8.38 15.21 9.18
N ALA A 102 8.59 14.30 8.24
CA ALA A 102 8.85 14.67 6.85
C ALA A 102 7.60 15.28 6.22
N THR A 103 7.80 16.29 5.38
CA THR A 103 6.69 17.06 4.78
C THR A 103 5.89 16.20 3.80
N GLN A 104 4.58 16.40 3.79
CA GLN A 104 3.66 15.81 2.83
C GLN A 104 2.90 16.88 2.05
N PHE A 105 2.79 16.66 0.73
CA PHE A 105 2.01 17.50 -0.17
C PHE A 105 1.04 16.62 -0.97
N THR A 106 -0.22 17.01 -1.04
CA THR A 106 -1.20 16.31 -1.88
C THR A 106 -0.92 16.59 -3.36
N LEU A 107 -0.99 15.55 -4.19
CA LEU A 107 -0.89 15.69 -5.64
C LEU A 107 -2.29 15.84 -6.25
N HIS A 108 -2.42 16.78 -7.18
CA HIS A 108 -3.61 16.92 -7.99
C HIS A 108 -3.43 16.13 -9.29
N ILE A 109 -3.88 14.87 -9.27
CA ILE A 109 -3.77 13.92 -10.37
C ILE A 109 -5.15 13.53 -10.92
N LYS A 110 -5.16 12.81 -12.05
CA LYS A 110 -6.41 12.39 -12.71
C LYS A 110 -7.33 11.58 -11.77
N PRO A 111 -8.66 11.68 -11.95
CA PRO A 111 -9.61 10.87 -11.17
C PRO A 111 -9.32 9.37 -11.25
N GLY A 112 -9.60 8.66 -10.15
CA GLY A 112 -9.32 7.23 -10.01
C GLY A 112 -7.91 6.92 -9.52
N MET A 113 -7.12 7.94 -9.23
CA MET A 113 -5.82 7.79 -8.57
C MET A 113 -5.77 8.65 -7.30
N PHE A 114 -5.04 8.19 -6.32
CA PHE A 114 -4.73 8.92 -5.10
C PHE A 114 -3.22 9.07 -4.99
N GLY A 115 -2.73 10.28 -4.75
CA GLY A 115 -1.30 10.49 -4.67
C GLY A 115 -0.89 11.68 -3.81
N PHE A 116 0.32 11.58 -3.31
CA PHE A 116 0.98 12.64 -2.54
C PHE A 116 2.50 12.53 -2.69
N TRP A 117 3.17 13.62 -2.38
CA TRP A 117 4.61 13.73 -2.37
C TRP A 117 5.11 13.85 -0.93
N ARG A 118 6.13 13.05 -0.58
CA ARG A 118 6.86 13.12 0.67
C ARG A 118 8.24 13.69 0.40
N GLN A 119 8.70 14.61 1.23
CA GLN A 119 10.04 15.15 1.15
C GLN A 119 10.76 14.98 2.48
N SER A 120 11.97 14.39 2.44
CA SER A 120 12.80 14.22 3.64
C SER A 120 13.14 15.55 4.31
N LEU A 121 13.45 15.51 5.62
CA LEU A 121 13.78 16.70 6.41
C LEU A 121 14.99 17.47 5.86
N ASP A 122 15.98 16.75 5.33
CA ASP A 122 17.16 17.33 4.67
C ASP A 122 16.91 17.73 3.20
N ARG A 123 15.68 17.52 2.70
CA ARG A 123 15.21 17.82 1.34
C ARG A 123 15.98 17.10 0.22
N ARG A 124 16.74 16.06 0.54
CA ARG A 124 17.52 15.32 -0.45
C ARG A 124 16.72 14.21 -1.10
N GLN A 125 15.75 13.62 -0.38
CA GLN A 125 14.86 12.62 -0.93
C GLN A 125 13.47 13.21 -1.18
N SER A 126 13.02 13.09 -2.42
CA SER A 126 11.63 13.28 -2.86
C SER A 126 11.05 11.92 -3.21
N LEU A 127 9.88 11.61 -2.65
CA LEU A 127 9.21 10.34 -2.86
C LEU A 127 7.74 10.59 -3.20
N PHE A 128 7.36 10.21 -4.40
CA PHE A 128 5.98 10.31 -4.88
C PHE A 128 5.27 8.98 -4.66
N VAL A 129 4.20 9.01 -3.89
CA VAL A 129 3.30 7.87 -3.69
C VAL A 129 2.09 8.07 -4.57
N VAL A 130 1.85 7.15 -5.50
CA VAL A 130 0.65 7.17 -6.33
C VAL A 130 0.01 5.79 -6.33
N THR A 131 -1.28 5.74 -6.08
CA THR A 131 -2.08 4.51 -6.07
C THR A 131 -3.24 4.65 -7.05
N ASN A 132 -3.37 3.68 -7.95
CA ASN A 132 -4.61 3.47 -8.70
C ASN A 132 -5.66 2.89 -7.72
N ILE A 133 -6.74 3.62 -7.48
CA ILE A 133 -7.81 3.21 -6.55
C ILE A 133 -9.02 2.60 -7.26
N THR A 134 -8.82 2.13 -8.50
CA THR A 134 -9.87 1.55 -9.33
C THR A 134 -9.52 0.14 -9.81
N HIS A 135 -10.50 -0.56 -10.33
CA HIS A 135 -10.36 -1.88 -10.97
C HIS A 135 -9.98 -1.80 -12.45
N GLU A 136 -9.64 -0.61 -12.96
CA GLU A 136 -9.23 -0.39 -14.34
C GLU A 136 -7.76 0.03 -14.41
N ASN A 137 -7.09 -0.22 -15.54
CA ASN A 137 -5.78 0.37 -15.79
C ASN A 137 -5.89 1.89 -15.85
N LYS A 138 -4.95 2.59 -15.22
CA LYS A 138 -4.87 4.06 -15.26
C LYS A 138 -3.51 4.49 -15.80
N ARG A 139 -3.48 5.65 -16.43
CA ARG A 139 -2.24 6.26 -16.94
C ARG A 139 -1.93 7.49 -16.11
N LEU A 140 -0.83 7.40 -15.36
CA LEU A 140 -0.28 8.48 -14.56
C LEU A 140 0.57 9.37 -15.46
N SER A 141 0.25 10.66 -15.56
CA SER A 141 1.10 11.62 -16.23
C SER A 141 2.33 11.91 -15.38
N LEU A 142 3.52 11.63 -15.87
CA LEU A 142 4.78 11.95 -15.18
C LEU A 142 5.05 13.45 -15.17
N ARG A 143 4.47 14.19 -16.11
CA ARG A 143 4.53 15.67 -16.14
C ARG A 143 3.84 16.31 -14.93
N ASP A 144 2.75 15.68 -14.43
CA ASP A 144 2.02 16.18 -13.26
C ASP A 144 2.84 16.06 -11.96
N MET A 145 3.89 15.23 -11.95
CA MET A 145 4.81 15.07 -10.82
C MET A 145 6.03 15.97 -10.91
N ASN A 146 6.26 16.60 -12.07
CA ASN A 146 7.40 17.52 -12.32
C ASN A 146 8.75 16.90 -11.91
N LEU A 147 9.01 15.68 -12.38
CA LEU A 147 10.27 14.98 -12.14
C LEU A 147 11.42 15.69 -12.87
N PHE A 148 12.55 15.89 -12.19
CA PHE A 148 13.74 16.49 -12.81
C PHE A 148 14.42 15.48 -13.75
N ALA A 149 14.73 15.89 -14.98
CA ALA A 149 15.30 15.02 -16.01
C ALA A 149 16.75 14.60 -15.73
N ASP A 150 17.49 15.41 -14.98
CA ASP A 150 18.88 15.16 -14.57
C ASP A 150 19.02 14.28 -13.32
N VAL A 151 17.91 13.81 -12.79
CA VAL A 151 17.84 12.98 -11.59
C VAL A 151 17.33 11.59 -11.97
N ARG A 152 18.00 10.55 -11.45
CA ARG A 152 17.52 9.18 -11.60
C ARG A 152 16.33 8.93 -10.67
N TRP A 153 15.25 8.41 -11.24
CA TRP A 153 14.06 8.04 -10.52
C TRP A 153 13.84 6.53 -10.57
N ILE A 154 13.39 5.96 -9.47
CA ILE A 154 13.11 4.52 -9.36
C ILE A 154 11.79 4.30 -8.61
N ASP A 155 10.97 3.38 -9.06
CA ASP A 155 9.88 2.86 -8.23
C ASP A 155 10.45 1.85 -7.24
N LEU A 156 10.47 2.21 -5.96
CA LEU A 156 11.03 1.41 -4.88
C LEU A 156 10.30 0.08 -4.66
N LEU A 157 9.03 -0.01 -5.06
CA LEU A 157 8.24 -1.23 -4.89
C LEU A 157 8.55 -2.28 -5.95
N SER A 158 8.79 -1.87 -7.19
CA SER A 158 9.13 -2.78 -8.29
C SER A 158 10.62 -2.86 -8.59
N GLY A 159 11.40 -1.85 -8.18
CA GLY A 159 12.81 -1.70 -8.55
C GLY A 159 13.01 -1.20 -9.98
N VAL A 160 11.97 -0.80 -10.68
CA VAL A 160 12.03 -0.34 -12.07
C VAL A 160 12.40 1.14 -12.13
N THR A 161 13.34 1.49 -13.00
CA THR A 161 13.69 2.89 -13.27
C THR A 161 12.53 3.58 -14.00
N VAL A 162 12.18 4.77 -13.53
CA VAL A 162 11.18 5.65 -14.14
C VAL A 162 11.90 6.72 -14.93
N ASN A 163 11.67 6.78 -16.24
CA ASN A 163 12.26 7.80 -17.08
C ASN A 163 11.39 9.08 -17.05
N PRO A 164 11.91 10.23 -16.56
CA PRO A 164 11.14 11.48 -16.50
C PRO A 164 10.69 12.01 -17.88
N GLU A 165 11.34 11.55 -18.96
CA GLU A 165 10.99 11.95 -20.33
C GLU A 165 9.78 11.18 -20.88
N ASP A 166 9.41 10.06 -20.25
CA ASP A 166 8.18 9.36 -20.61
C ASP A 166 6.96 10.22 -20.28
N GLU A 167 5.96 10.19 -21.13
CA GLU A 167 4.75 10.99 -20.91
C GLU A 167 3.88 10.43 -19.81
N GLU A 168 3.74 9.10 -19.76
CA GLU A 168 2.81 8.41 -18.89
C GLU A 168 3.41 7.10 -18.36
N LEU A 169 3.02 6.75 -17.12
CA LEU A 169 3.25 5.45 -16.52
C LEU A 169 1.91 4.71 -16.36
N GLU A 170 1.81 3.49 -16.88
CA GLU A 170 0.61 2.69 -16.71
C GLU A 170 0.61 2.02 -15.33
N LEU A 171 -0.53 2.13 -14.63
CA LEU A 171 -0.78 1.49 -13.33
C LEU A 171 -1.94 0.50 -13.49
N VAL A 172 -1.68 -0.77 -13.22
CA VAL A 172 -2.72 -1.80 -13.17
C VAL A 172 -3.68 -1.58 -12.00
N PRO A 173 -4.83 -2.27 -11.94
CA PRO A 173 -5.79 -2.14 -10.84
C PRO A 173 -5.13 -2.22 -9.47
N TYR A 174 -5.45 -1.26 -8.60
CA TYR A 174 -4.98 -1.15 -7.22
C TYR A 174 -3.45 -1.13 -7.03
N GLN A 175 -2.69 -0.92 -8.10
CA GLN A 175 -1.24 -0.78 -8.02
C GLN A 175 -0.86 0.53 -7.32
N THR A 176 0.13 0.43 -6.43
CA THR A 176 0.83 1.58 -5.85
C THR A 176 2.26 1.61 -6.36
N VAL A 177 2.76 2.80 -6.67
CA VAL A 177 4.18 3.07 -6.95
C VAL A 177 4.75 4.04 -5.92
N TRP A 178 6.02 3.84 -5.57
CA TRP A 178 6.83 4.73 -4.74
C TRP A 178 8.01 5.25 -5.55
N ILE A 179 7.79 6.32 -6.30
CA ILE A 179 8.79 6.89 -7.20
C ILE A 179 9.72 7.81 -6.40
N SER A 180 10.97 7.42 -6.26
CA SER A 180 11.97 8.14 -5.46
C SER A 180 13.19 8.50 -6.29
N ASN A 181 13.81 9.64 -5.96
CA ASN A 181 15.08 10.10 -6.52
C ASN A 181 16.32 9.55 -5.77
N GLU A 182 16.14 8.73 -4.73
CA GLU A 182 17.24 8.16 -3.94
C GLU A 182 17.18 6.64 -4.01
N GLU A 183 18.29 6.03 -4.36
CA GLU A 183 18.46 4.58 -4.31
C GLU A 183 18.83 4.16 -2.88
N ASN A 184 18.38 2.99 -2.48
CA ASN A 184 18.73 2.38 -1.19
C ASN A 184 20.11 1.73 -1.24
#